data_f1a5ddc4c9d7d72191111142658825bd
#
_entry.id   f1a5ddc4c9d7d72191111142658825bd
#
_cell.length_a   1.000
_cell.length_b   1.000
_cell.length_c   1.000
_cell.angle_alpha   90.00
_cell.angle_beta   90.00
_cell.angle_gamma   90.00
#
_symmetry.space_group_name_H-M   'P 1'
#
loop_
_entity.id
_entity.type
_entity.pdbx_description
1 polymer ?
#
loop_
_entity_poly.entity_id
_entity_poly.type
_entity_poly.pdbx_seq_one_letter_code
_entity_poly.pdbx_strand_id
1 'polypeptide(L)'
;MTAAGMLLLLSALNSSIRQSQVFPEAVQQYRPLVEHYARKEGIRKYTDDLLAIMTVESGGRLEDLMQASESLGLAPDSLDSESSIAQGCSYYASLIKSGKKHHVDEKTVFQAYNYGPGYITYVEKNGGVHSRELAERFAERESGGKKKTYSNPLAVEANGGWRYAYGNMFYAELTDGILRERRKEKEPGMMAELLILLTAAAEFFFAGTALFRTGSKLSLHISGLVPADLKRKGIPELLRARGFSSGAMALLLIYGLYLSYSPKEFCGAILLAVLSCGIYEGLTRRPAAFLFRGLLPLIAFLAVLSGSGS
;
A
#
# COMPACT_ATOMS: atom_id res chain seq x y z
N MET A 1 -15.89 8.10 -27.64
CA MET A 1 -16.44 8.39 -26.29
C MET A 1 -16.71 9.87 -26.17
N THR A 2 -17.90 10.27 -25.75
CA THR A 2 -18.24 11.68 -25.53
C THR A 2 -17.64 12.16 -24.21
N ALA A 3 -17.34 13.45 -24.09
CA ALA A 3 -16.84 14.06 -22.85
C ALA A 3 -17.74 13.74 -21.63
N ALA A 4 -19.05 13.59 -21.83
CA ALA A 4 -20.01 13.16 -20.83
C ALA A 4 -19.77 11.69 -20.36
N GLY A 5 -19.42 10.78 -21.27
CA GLY A 5 -19.08 9.39 -20.93
C GLY A 5 -17.81 9.30 -20.12
N MET A 6 -16.83 10.15 -20.39
CA MET A 6 -15.57 10.22 -19.64
C MET A 6 -15.77 10.81 -18.24
N LEU A 7 -16.63 11.82 -18.10
CA LEU A 7 -17.02 12.39 -16.79
C LEU A 7 -17.80 11.39 -15.93
N LEU A 8 -18.71 10.61 -16.54
CA LEU A 8 -19.45 9.54 -15.84
C LEU A 8 -18.51 8.40 -15.39
N LEU A 9 -17.52 8.02 -16.22
CA LEU A 9 -16.50 7.04 -15.86
C LEU A 9 -15.62 7.56 -14.71
N LEU A 10 -15.18 8.81 -14.78
CA LEU A 10 -14.40 9.46 -13.72
C LEU A 10 -15.19 9.62 -12.43
N SER A 11 -16.50 9.91 -12.50
CA SER A 11 -17.36 9.98 -11.31
C SER A 11 -17.63 8.61 -10.70
N ALA A 12 -17.82 7.57 -11.52
CA ALA A 12 -17.96 6.19 -11.07
C ALA A 12 -16.65 5.66 -10.45
N LEU A 13 -15.50 5.98 -11.05
CA LEU A 13 -14.17 5.69 -10.50
C LEU A 13 -13.94 6.41 -9.17
N ASN A 14 -14.33 7.68 -9.07
CA ASN A 14 -14.18 8.46 -7.85
C ASN A 14 -15.11 7.96 -6.73
N SER A 15 -16.32 7.47 -7.05
CA SER A 15 -17.21 6.83 -6.08
C SER A 15 -16.70 5.45 -5.63
N SER A 16 -16.13 4.66 -6.52
CA SER A 16 -15.49 3.36 -6.18
C SER A 16 -14.23 3.57 -5.32
N ILE A 17 -13.41 4.60 -5.61
CA ILE A 17 -12.25 4.96 -4.80
C ILE A 17 -12.67 5.40 -3.39
N ARG A 18 -13.83 6.08 -3.23
CA ARG A 18 -14.36 6.47 -1.91
C ARG A 18 -14.90 5.28 -1.10
N GLN A 19 -15.34 4.20 -1.74
CA GLN A 19 -15.94 3.05 -1.05
C GLN A 19 -14.94 2.07 -0.43
N SER A 20 -13.64 2.16 -0.73
CA SER A 20 -12.61 1.23 -0.26
C SER A 20 -11.52 1.88 0.60
N GLN A 21 -11.85 2.83 1.46
CA GLN A 21 -10.87 3.35 2.42
C GLN A 21 -10.84 2.46 3.66
N VAL A 22 -9.80 1.63 3.78
CA VAL A 22 -9.55 0.78 4.95
C VAL A 22 -9.48 1.60 6.25
N PHE A 23 -8.91 2.80 6.18
CA PHE A 23 -8.94 3.73 7.31
C PHE A 23 -10.20 4.59 7.24
N PRO A 24 -10.98 4.71 8.34
CA PRO A 24 -12.09 5.65 8.43
C PRO A 24 -11.67 7.08 8.03
N GLU A 25 -12.57 7.84 7.41
CA GLU A 25 -12.28 9.25 7.03
C GLU A 25 -11.83 10.07 8.25
N ALA A 26 -12.45 9.82 9.42
CA ALA A 26 -12.08 10.43 10.69
C ALA A 26 -10.61 10.17 11.10
N VAL A 27 -10.01 9.08 10.68
CA VAL A 27 -8.58 8.75 10.89
C VAL A 27 -7.74 9.31 9.74
N GLN A 28 -8.21 9.17 8.50
CA GLN A 28 -7.46 9.54 7.32
C GLN A 28 -7.15 11.04 7.24
N GLN A 29 -8.02 11.89 7.77
CA GLN A 29 -7.78 13.33 7.85
C GLN A 29 -6.51 13.69 8.63
N TYR A 30 -6.11 12.86 9.59
CA TYR A 30 -4.90 13.07 10.39
C TYR A 30 -3.62 12.52 9.76
N ARG A 31 -3.68 11.85 8.61
CA ARG A 31 -2.50 11.30 7.91
C ARG A 31 -1.36 12.32 7.75
N PRO A 32 -1.59 13.57 7.29
CA PRO A 32 -0.49 14.54 7.14
C PRO A 32 0.22 14.83 8.46
N LEU A 33 -0.53 14.92 9.56
CA LEU A 33 0.01 15.20 10.89
C LEU A 33 0.77 13.98 11.45
N VAL A 34 0.22 12.77 11.28
CA VAL A 34 0.90 11.51 11.62
C VAL A 34 2.20 11.37 10.83
N GLU A 35 2.21 11.64 9.52
CA GLU A 35 3.43 11.62 8.71
C GLU A 35 4.48 12.64 9.17
N HIS A 36 4.04 13.83 9.61
CA HIS A 36 4.93 14.84 10.15
C HIS A 36 5.68 14.33 11.39
N TYR A 37 4.95 13.84 12.40
CA TYR A 37 5.54 13.34 13.64
C TYR A 37 6.28 12.02 13.45
N ALA A 38 5.78 11.09 12.63
CA ALA A 38 6.49 9.86 12.28
C ALA A 38 7.83 10.14 11.58
N ARG A 39 7.91 11.19 10.75
CA ARG A 39 9.17 11.64 10.14
C ARG A 39 10.14 12.18 11.20
N LYS A 40 9.64 12.97 12.14
CA LYS A 40 10.42 13.54 13.24
C LYS A 40 11.06 12.47 14.12
N GLU A 41 10.32 11.36 14.34
CA GLU A 41 10.80 10.19 15.10
C GLU A 41 11.58 9.18 14.24
N GLY A 42 11.79 9.43 12.94
CA GLY A 42 12.52 8.55 12.03
C GLY A 42 11.75 7.27 11.64
N ILE A 43 10.46 7.24 11.85
CA ILE A 43 9.57 6.09 11.61
C ILE A 43 8.51 6.33 10.52
N ARG A 44 8.74 7.25 9.58
CA ARG A 44 7.77 7.60 8.52
C ARG A 44 7.23 6.38 7.77
N LYS A 45 8.04 5.35 7.55
CA LYS A 45 7.61 4.12 6.87
C LYS A 45 6.51 3.35 7.60
N TYR A 46 6.31 3.63 8.87
CA TYR A 46 5.27 3.05 9.73
C TYR A 46 4.03 3.95 9.88
N THR A 47 3.81 4.89 8.95
CA THR A 47 2.62 5.77 8.99
C THR A 47 1.32 4.99 8.97
N ASP A 48 1.21 3.94 8.15
CA ASP A 48 0.00 3.13 8.10
C ASP A 48 -0.22 2.33 9.41
N ASP A 49 0.85 1.90 10.08
CA ASP A 49 0.78 1.26 11.40
C ASP A 49 0.19 2.23 12.45
N LEU A 50 0.67 3.47 12.47
CA LEU A 50 0.17 4.52 13.36
C LEU A 50 -1.30 4.84 13.11
N LEU A 51 -1.73 4.87 11.85
CA LEU A 51 -3.15 5.05 11.49
C LEU A 51 -3.99 3.83 11.87
N ALA A 52 -3.45 2.62 11.79
CA ALA A 52 -4.13 1.42 12.26
C ALA A 52 -4.27 1.42 13.80
N ILE A 53 -3.24 1.82 14.52
CA ILE A 53 -3.29 2.06 15.98
C ILE A 53 -4.37 3.09 16.30
N MET A 54 -4.37 4.27 15.69
CA MET A 54 -5.39 5.30 15.88
C MET A 54 -6.80 4.77 15.61
N THR A 55 -6.94 3.92 14.57
CA THR A 55 -8.24 3.30 14.24
C THR A 55 -8.73 2.39 15.38
N VAL A 56 -7.84 1.60 15.98
CA VAL A 56 -8.18 0.68 17.08
C VAL A 56 -8.44 1.45 18.37
N GLU A 57 -7.68 2.52 18.66
CA GLU A 57 -7.79 3.29 19.91
C GLU A 57 -9.05 4.17 19.95
N SER A 58 -9.26 4.99 18.92
CA SER A 58 -10.30 6.01 18.95
C SER A 58 -11.23 6.03 17.73
N GLY A 59 -10.82 5.35 16.64
CA GLY A 59 -11.47 5.53 15.34
C GLY A 59 -11.39 6.96 14.82
N GLY A 60 -10.46 7.78 15.33
CA GLY A 60 -10.29 9.19 14.96
C GLY A 60 -11.36 10.12 15.56
N ARG A 61 -12.02 9.73 16.66
CA ARG A 61 -13.20 10.43 17.21
C ARG A 61 -13.04 10.96 18.62
N LEU A 62 -11.95 10.67 19.31
CA LEU A 62 -11.62 11.18 20.65
C LEU A 62 -10.60 12.33 20.54
N GLU A 63 -10.41 13.11 21.59
CA GLU A 63 -9.35 14.12 21.63
C GLU A 63 -7.99 13.46 21.79
N ASP A 64 -7.85 12.50 22.70
CA ASP A 64 -6.66 11.63 22.76
C ASP A 64 -6.75 10.53 21.69
N LEU A 65 -6.46 10.92 20.43
CA LEU A 65 -6.64 10.10 19.23
C LEU A 65 -5.90 8.75 19.27
N MET A 66 -4.74 8.74 19.90
CA MET A 66 -3.87 7.57 19.97
C MET A 66 -3.85 6.94 21.37
N GLN A 67 -4.71 7.41 22.29
CA GLN A 67 -4.76 6.99 23.69
C GLN A 67 -3.35 6.95 24.32
N ALA A 68 -2.60 8.04 24.09
CA ALA A 68 -1.18 8.11 24.43
C ALA A 68 -0.90 8.73 25.79
N SER A 69 -1.92 9.27 26.49
CA SER A 69 -1.79 9.93 27.79
C SER A 69 -1.11 9.04 28.85
N GLU A 70 -1.54 7.78 28.94
CA GLU A 70 -1.01 6.87 29.96
C GLU A 70 0.48 6.55 29.75
N SER A 71 0.99 6.65 28.51
CA SER A 71 2.42 6.46 28.21
C SER A 71 3.32 7.57 28.82
N LEU A 72 2.71 8.72 29.19
CA LEU A 72 3.34 9.83 29.91
C LEU A 72 3.03 9.79 31.43
N GLY A 73 2.30 8.78 31.91
CA GLY A 73 1.83 8.71 33.28
C GLY A 73 0.70 9.71 33.61
N LEU A 74 0.04 10.23 32.59
CA LEU A 74 -1.13 11.11 32.71
C LEU A 74 -2.41 10.29 32.87
N ALA A 75 -3.49 10.93 33.33
CA ALA A 75 -4.81 10.31 33.31
C ALA A 75 -5.24 10.02 31.85
N PRO A 76 -6.07 8.98 31.60
CA PRO A 76 -6.63 8.73 30.29
C PRO A 76 -7.33 9.98 29.72
N ASP A 77 -7.31 10.11 28.39
CA ASP A 77 -7.96 11.21 27.64
C ASP A 77 -7.48 12.63 28.04
N SER A 78 -6.23 12.78 28.50
CA SER A 78 -5.68 14.08 28.96
C SER A 78 -4.98 14.86 27.85
N LEU A 79 -4.73 14.28 26.69
CA LEU A 79 -4.04 14.93 25.57
C LEU A 79 -5.04 15.44 24.53
N ASP A 80 -4.74 16.60 23.96
CA ASP A 80 -5.38 17.05 22.73
C ASP A 80 -4.92 16.23 21.52
N SER A 81 -5.62 16.40 20.39
CA SER A 81 -5.38 15.60 19.18
C SER A 81 -3.95 15.68 18.66
N GLU A 82 -3.33 16.84 18.65
CA GLU A 82 -1.97 17.02 18.15
C GLU A 82 -0.93 16.43 19.10
N SER A 83 -1.08 16.72 20.40
CA SER A 83 -0.22 16.17 21.45
C SER A 83 -0.32 14.64 21.52
N SER A 84 -1.52 14.10 21.36
CA SER A 84 -1.77 12.66 21.31
C SER A 84 -1.04 12.00 20.12
N ILE A 85 -1.13 12.58 18.91
CA ILE A 85 -0.41 12.07 17.73
C ILE A 85 1.11 12.16 17.94
N ALA A 86 1.61 13.29 18.44
CA ALA A 86 3.03 13.46 18.69
C ALA A 86 3.55 12.41 19.67
N GLN A 87 2.85 12.23 20.81
CA GLN A 87 3.22 11.25 21.83
C GLN A 87 3.05 9.81 21.34
N GLY A 88 1.97 9.49 20.63
CA GLY A 88 1.75 8.16 20.07
C GLY A 88 2.85 7.77 19.07
N CYS A 89 3.31 8.71 18.23
CA CYS A 89 4.44 8.48 17.34
C CYS A 89 5.75 8.22 18.10
N SER A 90 6.03 9.02 19.12
CA SER A 90 7.22 8.88 19.95
C SER A 90 7.22 7.57 20.73
N TYR A 91 6.08 7.23 21.33
CA TYR A 91 5.90 5.97 22.06
C TYR A 91 6.08 4.77 21.15
N TYR A 92 5.43 4.75 19.99
CA TYR A 92 5.57 3.66 19.02
C TYR A 92 7.00 3.53 18.49
N ALA A 93 7.71 4.65 18.24
CA ALA A 93 9.12 4.63 17.87
C ALA A 93 10.00 3.95 18.93
N SER A 94 9.71 4.22 20.21
CA SER A 94 10.42 3.59 21.32
C SER A 94 10.19 2.07 21.37
N LEU A 95 8.95 1.63 21.12
CA LEU A 95 8.58 0.21 21.08
C LEU A 95 9.22 -0.50 19.87
N ILE A 96 9.26 0.12 18.68
CA ILE A 96 9.98 -0.42 17.52
C ILE A 96 11.46 -0.61 17.83
N LYS A 97 12.10 0.40 18.47
CA LYS A 97 13.51 0.31 18.87
C LYS A 97 13.74 -0.84 19.87
N SER A 98 12.85 -0.96 20.85
CA SER A 98 12.89 -2.06 21.82
C SER A 98 12.65 -3.42 21.15
N GLY A 99 11.64 -3.54 20.28
CA GLY A 99 11.35 -4.78 19.57
C GLY A 99 12.53 -5.28 18.73
N LYS A 100 13.22 -4.37 18.03
CA LYS A 100 14.45 -4.71 17.30
C LYS A 100 15.58 -5.19 18.23
N LYS A 101 15.77 -4.52 19.36
CA LYS A 101 16.79 -4.90 20.35
C LYS A 101 16.55 -6.29 20.92
N HIS A 102 15.30 -6.65 21.15
CA HIS A 102 14.88 -7.93 21.73
C HIS A 102 14.52 -8.99 20.68
N HIS A 103 14.75 -8.70 19.38
CA HIS A 103 14.50 -9.63 18.26
C HIS A 103 13.09 -10.22 18.23
N VAL A 104 12.08 -9.43 18.56
CA VAL A 104 10.67 -9.83 18.50
C VAL A 104 10.00 -9.40 17.20
N ASP A 105 8.89 -10.05 16.86
CA ASP A 105 8.11 -9.76 15.66
C ASP A 105 7.28 -8.46 15.77
N GLU A 106 6.76 -8.00 14.64
CA GLU A 106 5.97 -6.77 14.53
C GLU A 106 4.68 -6.82 15.35
N LYS A 107 4.02 -8.00 15.41
CA LYS A 107 2.80 -8.18 16.22
C LYS A 107 3.05 -8.02 17.72
N THR A 108 4.24 -8.40 18.18
CA THR A 108 4.67 -8.12 19.55
C THR A 108 4.73 -6.61 19.82
N VAL A 109 5.22 -5.82 18.84
CA VAL A 109 5.30 -4.36 18.97
C VAL A 109 3.90 -3.74 18.99
N PHE A 110 2.98 -4.19 18.15
CA PHE A 110 1.57 -3.77 18.22
C PHE A 110 0.95 -4.10 19.57
N GLN A 111 1.08 -5.33 20.05
CA GLN A 111 0.51 -5.72 21.35
C GLN A 111 1.14 -4.92 22.50
N ALA A 112 2.43 -4.60 22.41
CA ALA A 112 3.14 -3.81 23.40
C ALA A 112 2.67 -2.34 23.44
N TYR A 113 2.12 -1.79 22.35
CA TYR A 113 1.50 -0.47 22.39
C TYR A 113 0.37 -0.41 23.42
N ASN A 114 -0.45 -1.46 23.47
CA ASN A 114 -1.56 -1.57 24.41
C ASN A 114 -1.17 -2.16 25.79
N TYR A 115 -0.17 -3.05 25.86
CA TYR A 115 0.23 -3.72 27.09
C TYR A 115 1.43 -3.08 27.81
N GLY A 116 2.06 -2.11 27.14
CA GLY A 116 3.32 -1.55 27.63
C GLY A 116 4.55 -2.37 27.22
N PRO A 117 5.77 -1.77 27.39
CA PRO A 117 7.04 -2.36 26.92
C PRO A 117 7.41 -3.66 27.61
N GLY A 118 6.83 -3.96 28.78
CA GLY A 118 7.05 -5.23 29.50
C GLY A 118 6.62 -6.46 28.69
N TYR A 119 5.68 -6.29 27.77
CA TYR A 119 5.25 -7.38 26.90
C TYR A 119 6.35 -7.81 25.91
N ILE A 120 7.19 -6.90 25.44
CA ILE A 120 8.33 -7.21 24.56
C ILE A 120 9.28 -8.19 25.22
N THR A 121 9.68 -7.91 26.46
CA THR A 121 10.60 -8.80 27.22
C THR A 121 9.94 -10.12 27.61
N TYR A 122 8.61 -10.11 27.77
CA TYR A 122 7.87 -11.35 28.02
C TYR A 122 7.88 -12.26 26.78
N VAL A 123 7.60 -11.71 25.59
CA VAL A 123 7.61 -12.47 24.33
C VAL A 123 9.02 -12.95 23.99
N GLU A 124 10.05 -12.12 24.15
CA GLU A 124 11.46 -12.53 23.99
C GLU A 124 11.78 -13.82 24.75
N LYS A 125 11.39 -13.87 26.02
CA LYS A 125 11.61 -15.06 26.90
C LYS A 125 10.76 -16.27 26.51
N ASN A 126 9.76 -16.10 25.66
CA ASN A 126 8.84 -17.14 25.20
C ASN A 126 8.96 -17.42 23.70
N GLY A 127 10.13 -17.18 23.08
CA GLY A 127 10.42 -17.57 21.70
C GLY A 127 10.43 -16.41 20.68
N GLY A 128 10.19 -15.17 21.10
CA GLY A 128 10.37 -13.99 20.26
C GLY A 128 9.24 -13.68 19.26
N VAL A 129 8.20 -14.53 19.23
CA VAL A 129 7.07 -14.39 18.29
C VAL A 129 5.76 -14.28 19.06
N HIS A 130 4.97 -13.25 18.74
CA HIS A 130 3.65 -13.05 19.31
C HIS A 130 2.69 -14.19 18.96
N SER A 131 1.89 -14.59 19.94
CA SER A 131 0.70 -15.39 19.72
C SER A 131 -0.44 -14.92 20.64
N ARG A 132 -1.68 -15.28 20.27
CA ARG A 132 -2.85 -14.98 21.12
C ARG A 132 -2.70 -15.60 22.51
N GLU A 133 -2.21 -16.82 22.59
CA GLU A 133 -2.00 -17.52 23.86
C GLU A 133 -0.97 -16.81 24.76
N LEU A 134 0.06 -16.18 24.17
CA LEU A 134 1.00 -15.36 24.93
C LEU A 134 0.34 -14.08 25.44
N ALA A 135 -0.47 -13.42 24.60
CA ALA A 135 -1.21 -12.22 25.00
C ALA A 135 -2.24 -12.54 26.09
N GLU A 136 -2.96 -13.65 25.98
CA GLU A 136 -3.91 -14.11 26.99
C GLU A 136 -3.21 -14.37 28.34
N ARG A 137 -2.14 -15.17 28.35
CA ARG A 137 -1.38 -15.50 29.59
C ARG A 137 -0.80 -14.25 30.24
N PHE A 138 -0.32 -13.29 29.44
CA PHE A 138 0.16 -12.02 29.95
C PHE A 138 -0.96 -11.22 30.62
N ALA A 139 -2.10 -11.05 29.93
CA ALA A 139 -3.24 -10.33 30.46
C ALA A 139 -3.88 -11.01 31.67
N GLU A 140 -3.93 -12.35 31.69
CA GLU A 140 -4.39 -13.14 32.85
C GLU A 140 -3.57 -12.83 34.07
N ARG A 141 -2.26 -12.86 33.94
CA ARG A 141 -1.32 -12.55 35.03
C ARG A 141 -1.50 -11.12 35.53
N GLU A 142 -1.50 -10.15 34.65
CA GLU A 142 -1.57 -8.73 35.01
C GLU A 142 -2.94 -8.32 35.58
N SER A 143 -4.03 -9.00 35.16
CA SER A 143 -5.38 -8.77 35.68
C SER A 143 -5.70 -9.56 36.97
N GLY A 144 -4.82 -10.47 37.38
CA GLY A 144 -5.15 -11.45 38.43
C GLY A 144 -6.30 -12.38 38.04
N GLY A 145 -6.41 -12.73 36.76
CA GLY A 145 -7.46 -13.62 36.23
C GLY A 145 -8.83 -12.96 36.06
N LYS A 146 -8.98 -11.67 36.33
CA LYS A 146 -10.25 -10.96 36.18
C LYS A 146 -10.63 -10.81 34.69
N LYS A 147 -11.88 -11.15 34.35
CA LYS A 147 -12.44 -11.05 32.99
C LYS A 147 -13.50 -9.97 32.92
N LYS A 148 -13.70 -9.45 31.71
CA LYS A 148 -14.80 -8.53 31.36
C LYS A 148 -15.39 -8.88 30.00
N THR A 149 -16.65 -8.55 29.77
CA THR A 149 -17.33 -8.69 28.49
C THR A 149 -16.64 -7.86 27.42
N TYR A 150 -16.52 -8.42 26.23
CA TYR A 150 -15.94 -7.74 25.07
C TYR A 150 -16.67 -8.23 23.80
N SER A 151 -17.62 -7.44 23.33
CA SER A 151 -18.53 -7.79 22.21
C SER A 151 -17.93 -7.60 20.82
N ASN A 152 -16.60 -7.43 20.73
CA ASN A 152 -15.93 -7.37 19.42
C ASN A 152 -16.12 -8.71 18.68
N PRO A 153 -16.45 -8.71 17.36
CA PRO A 153 -16.68 -9.95 16.58
C PRO A 153 -15.54 -10.96 16.72
N LEU A 154 -14.28 -10.50 16.70
CA LEU A 154 -13.10 -11.35 16.88
C LEU A 154 -13.10 -12.09 18.23
N ALA A 155 -13.50 -11.42 19.31
CA ALA A 155 -13.59 -12.02 20.64
C ALA A 155 -14.80 -12.95 20.74
N VAL A 156 -15.93 -12.58 20.13
CA VAL A 156 -17.13 -13.43 20.10
C VAL A 156 -16.83 -14.76 19.42
N GLU A 157 -16.16 -14.72 18.26
CA GLU A 157 -15.72 -15.92 17.54
C GLU A 157 -14.70 -16.74 18.31
N ALA A 158 -13.71 -16.06 18.92
CA ALA A 158 -12.60 -16.73 19.57
C ALA A 158 -12.96 -17.41 20.91
N ASN A 159 -13.83 -16.78 21.71
CA ASN A 159 -14.05 -17.23 23.09
C ASN A 159 -15.45 -16.92 23.66
N GLY A 160 -16.39 -16.48 22.82
CA GLY A 160 -17.74 -16.10 23.28
C GLY A 160 -17.87 -14.66 23.78
N GLY A 161 -16.90 -13.79 23.51
CA GLY A 161 -17.05 -12.35 23.73
C GLY A 161 -16.55 -11.85 25.08
N TRP A 162 -15.38 -12.26 25.50
CA TRP A 162 -14.74 -11.75 26.70
C TRP A 162 -13.25 -11.45 26.48
N ARG A 163 -12.67 -10.67 27.39
CA ARG A 163 -11.22 -10.46 27.52
C ARG A 163 -10.83 -10.29 28.99
N TYR A 164 -9.55 -10.43 29.28
CA TYR A 164 -9.05 -10.10 30.60
C TYR A 164 -9.16 -8.59 30.89
N ALA A 165 -9.27 -8.22 32.15
CA ALA A 165 -9.39 -6.82 32.59
C ALA A 165 -8.06 -6.08 32.59
N TYR A 166 -7.16 -6.45 31.71
CA TYR A 166 -5.88 -5.79 31.45
C TYR A 166 -5.70 -5.61 29.94
N GLY A 167 -5.59 -4.39 29.48
CA GLY A 167 -5.46 -4.07 28.07
C GLY A 167 -6.44 -4.82 27.17
N ASN A 168 -6.01 -5.19 25.98
CA ASN A 168 -6.79 -5.95 25.00
C ASN A 168 -5.95 -7.06 24.35
N MET A 169 -6.18 -8.32 24.69
CA MET A 169 -5.43 -9.47 24.16
C MET A 169 -5.61 -9.69 22.64
N PHE A 170 -6.56 -9.02 22.02
CA PHE A 170 -6.80 -9.06 20.57
C PHE A 170 -6.16 -7.87 19.82
N TYR A 171 -5.43 -7.01 20.51
CA TYR A 171 -4.97 -5.73 19.96
C TYR A 171 -4.09 -5.90 18.72
N ALA A 172 -3.10 -6.79 18.77
CA ALA A 172 -2.23 -7.07 17.64
C ALA A 172 -2.99 -7.61 16.43
N GLU A 173 -4.02 -8.46 16.67
CA GLU A 173 -4.83 -9.02 15.58
C GLU A 173 -5.74 -7.96 14.95
N LEU A 174 -6.32 -7.07 15.74
CA LEU A 174 -7.14 -5.95 15.25
C LEU A 174 -6.30 -5.02 14.38
N THR A 175 -5.11 -4.63 14.85
CA THR A 175 -4.20 -3.74 14.12
C THR A 175 -3.69 -4.41 12.85
N ASP A 176 -3.21 -5.65 12.92
CA ASP A 176 -2.74 -6.41 11.75
C ASP A 176 -3.87 -6.70 10.75
N GLY A 177 -5.11 -6.89 11.22
CA GLY A 177 -6.28 -7.02 10.37
C GLY A 177 -6.49 -5.81 9.46
N ILE A 178 -6.46 -4.60 10.04
CA ILE A 178 -6.56 -3.34 9.30
C ILE A 178 -5.41 -3.23 8.29
N LEU A 179 -4.18 -3.54 8.70
CA LEU A 179 -3.01 -3.46 7.82
C LEU A 179 -3.05 -4.49 6.70
N ARG A 180 -3.61 -5.68 6.92
CA ARG A 180 -3.81 -6.68 5.86
C ARG A 180 -4.78 -6.17 4.80
N GLU A 181 -5.91 -5.59 5.20
CA GLU A 181 -6.83 -4.97 4.25
C GLU A 181 -6.17 -3.79 3.51
N ARG A 182 -5.38 -2.98 4.21
CA ARG A 182 -4.61 -1.89 3.58
C ARG A 182 -3.58 -2.38 2.58
N ARG A 183 -2.92 -3.51 2.83
CA ARG A 183 -2.01 -4.14 1.86
C ARG A 183 -2.77 -4.59 0.62
N LYS A 184 -3.93 -5.24 0.78
CA LYS A 184 -4.79 -5.63 -0.36
C LYS A 184 -5.24 -4.43 -1.20
N GLU A 185 -5.56 -3.28 -0.58
CA GLU A 185 -5.87 -2.05 -1.33
C GLU A 185 -4.71 -1.58 -2.20
N LYS A 186 -3.47 -1.74 -1.74
CA LYS A 186 -2.27 -1.32 -2.44
C LYS A 186 -1.82 -2.30 -3.53
N GLU A 187 -2.22 -3.55 -3.41
CA GLU A 187 -1.89 -4.57 -4.41
C GLU A 187 -2.87 -4.50 -5.59
N PRO A 188 -2.37 -4.57 -6.82
CA PRO A 188 -3.25 -4.73 -7.97
C PRO A 188 -3.93 -6.10 -7.90
N GLY A 189 -5.23 -6.17 -8.22
CA GLY A 189 -5.93 -7.46 -8.32
C GLY A 189 -5.33 -8.35 -9.42
N MET A 190 -5.55 -9.67 -9.34
CA MET A 190 -4.98 -10.68 -10.25
C MET A 190 -5.14 -10.31 -11.74
N MET A 191 -6.29 -9.77 -12.15
CA MET A 191 -6.51 -9.33 -13.54
C MET A 191 -5.61 -8.14 -13.90
N ALA A 192 -5.43 -7.19 -12.98
CA ALA A 192 -4.54 -6.06 -13.18
C ALA A 192 -3.07 -6.50 -13.28
N GLU A 193 -2.64 -7.46 -12.45
CA GLU A 193 -1.31 -8.05 -12.53
C GLU A 193 -1.06 -8.70 -13.90
N LEU A 194 -2.01 -9.50 -14.37
CA LEU A 194 -1.93 -10.14 -15.70
C LEU A 194 -1.79 -9.08 -16.81
N LEU A 195 -2.60 -8.02 -16.76
CA LEU A 195 -2.54 -6.95 -17.75
C LEU A 195 -1.25 -6.13 -17.68
N ILE A 196 -0.70 -5.91 -16.48
CA ILE A 196 0.61 -5.28 -16.28
C ILE A 196 1.70 -6.16 -16.90
N LEU A 197 1.68 -7.47 -16.65
CA LEU A 197 2.65 -8.42 -17.21
C LEU A 197 2.55 -8.50 -18.74
N LEU A 198 1.34 -8.51 -19.30
CA LEU A 198 1.13 -8.47 -20.74
C LEU A 198 1.66 -7.18 -21.36
N THR A 199 1.46 -6.04 -20.68
CA THR A 199 2.01 -4.74 -21.11
C THR A 199 3.54 -4.76 -21.07
N ALA A 200 4.14 -5.28 -19.99
CA ALA A 200 5.59 -5.42 -19.87
C ALA A 200 6.16 -6.35 -20.97
N ALA A 201 5.50 -7.47 -21.25
CA ALA A 201 5.89 -8.39 -22.33
C ALA A 201 5.83 -7.72 -23.72
N ALA A 202 4.77 -6.93 -23.99
CA ALA A 202 4.65 -6.17 -25.23
C ALA A 202 5.77 -5.12 -25.39
N GLU A 203 6.11 -4.41 -24.30
CA GLU A 203 7.20 -3.44 -24.30
C GLU A 203 8.58 -4.13 -24.47
N PHE A 204 8.83 -5.31 -23.86
CA PHE A 204 10.04 -6.10 -24.10
C PHE A 204 10.14 -6.59 -25.55
N PHE A 205 9.03 -7.06 -26.11
CA PHE A 205 8.99 -7.47 -27.51
C PHE A 205 9.31 -6.28 -28.44
N PHE A 206 8.72 -5.12 -28.18
CA PHE A 206 9.02 -3.90 -28.93
C PHE A 206 10.50 -3.49 -28.77
N ALA A 207 11.04 -3.52 -27.57
CA ALA A 207 12.44 -3.24 -27.30
C ALA A 207 13.36 -4.18 -28.10
N GLY A 208 13.08 -5.48 -28.06
CA GLY A 208 13.84 -6.49 -28.82
C GLY A 208 13.84 -6.25 -30.32
N THR A 209 12.67 -5.96 -30.91
CA THR A 209 12.57 -5.67 -32.34
C THR A 209 13.30 -4.40 -32.73
N ALA A 210 13.21 -3.35 -31.91
CA ALA A 210 13.85 -2.06 -32.15
C ALA A 210 15.38 -2.11 -32.00
N LEU A 211 15.89 -2.87 -31.01
CA LEU A 211 17.32 -2.94 -30.72
C LEU A 211 18.06 -3.95 -31.59
N PHE A 212 17.51 -5.16 -31.74
CA PHE A 212 18.22 -6.29 -32.40
C PHE A 212 17.81 -6.49 -33.86
N ARG A 213 16.62 -6.00 -34.26
CA ARG A 213 16.10 -6.17 -35.62
C ARG A 213 15.60 -4.85 -36.21
N THR A 214 16.34 -3.77 -36.01
CA THR A 214 15.97 -2.38 -36.34
C THR A 214 15.52 -2.18 -37.80
N GLY A 215 15.86 -3.02 -38.73
CA GLY A 215 15.42 -2.94 -40.12
C GLY A 215 14.46 -4.03 -40.55
N SER A 216 13.97 -4.86 -39.63
CA SER A 216 13.03 -5.93 -39.96
C SER A 216 11.65 -5.37 -40.37
N LYS A 217 10.94 -6.12 -41.27
CA LYS A 217 9.55 -5.72 -41.65
C LYS A 217 8.66 -5.52 -40.45
N LEU A 218 8.83 -6.32 -39.39
CA LEU A 218 8.07 -6.24 -38.17
C LEU A 218 8.40 -4.97 -37.38
N SER A 219 9.68 -4.65 -37.16
CA SER A 219 10.13 -3.42 -36.49
C SER A 219 9.64 -2.18 -37.21
N LEU A 220 9.72 -2.16 -38.53
CA LEU A 220 9.23 -1.07 -39.37
C LEU A 220 7.71 -0.94 -39.30
N HIS A 221 6.99 -2.06 -39.34
CA HIS A 221 5.53 -2.08 -39.24
C HIS A 221 5.05 -1.54 -37.91
N ILE A 222 5.63 -2.01 -36.79
CA ILE A 222 5.31 -1.55 -35.44
C ILE A 222 5.65 -0.07 -35.26
N SER A 223 6.79 0.38 -35.78
CA SER A 223 7.24 1.78 -35.67
C SER A 223 6.59 2.70 -36.68
N GLY A 224 5.81 2.15 -37.59
CA GLY A 224 5.13 2.93 -38.60
C GLY A 224 6.02 3.49 -39.69
N LEU A 225 7.15 2.87 -39.92
CA LEU A 225 8.13 3.28 -40.94
C LEU A 225 8.11 2.35 -42.14
N VAL A 226 8.56 2.83 -43.27
CA VAL A 226 8.84 2.02 -44.46
C VAL A 226 10.35 1.89 -44.65
N PRO A 227 10.84 0.87 -45.38
CA PRO A 227 12.28 0.67 -45.57
C PRO A 227 13.06 1.88 -46.09
N ALA A 228 12.40 2.75 -46.85
CA ALA A 228 12.99 4.00 -47.33
C ALA A 228 13.32 4.98 -46.21
N ASP A 229 12.57 4.96 -45.12
CA ASP A 229 12.79 5.85 -43.97
C ASP A 229 14.09 5.56 -43.25
N LEU A 230 14.56 4.30 -43.26
CA LEU A 230 15.84 3.91 -42.64
C LEU A 230 17.06 4.60 -43.23
N LYS A 231 16.93 5.11 -44.49
CA LYS A 231 17.99 5.88 -45.13
C LYS A 231 18.08 7.32 -44.66
N ARG A 232 17.06 7.81 -43.91
CA ARG A 232 17.09 9.13 -43.32
C ARG A 232 18.01 9.18 -42.10
N LYS A 233 18.89 10.19 -42.08
CA LYS A 233 19.82 10.41 -40.97
C LYS A 233 19.06 10.51 -39.64
N GLY A 234 19.49 9.76 -38.64
CA GLY A 234 18.94 9.78 -37.28
C GLY A 234 17.77 8.81 -37.00
N ILE A 235 17.15 8.19 -38.02
CA ILE A 235 16.03 7.25 -37.81
C ILE A 235 16.48 5.96 -37.13
N PRO A 236 17.58 5.29 -37.50
CA PRO A 236 18.05 4.10 -36.77
C PRO A 236 18.37 4.36 -35.30
N GLU A 237 19.00 5.50 -35.01
CA GLU A 237 19.33 5.94 -33.64
C GLU A 237 18.06 6.20 -32.83
N LEU A 238 17.08 6.87 -33.43
CA LEU A 238 15.78 7.11 -32.80
C LEU A 238 15.05 5.81 -32.48
N LEU A 239 15.07 4.81 -33.37
CA LEU A 239 14.47 3.49 -33.13
C LEU A 239 15.17 2.77 -31.97
N ARG A 240 16.50 2.82 -31.91
CA ARG A 240 17.26 2.24 -30.80
C ARG A 240 16.94 2.94 -29.46
N ALA A 241 16.92 4.28 -29.45
CA ALA A 241 16.55 5.03 -28.26
C ALA A 241 15.13 4.68 -27.76
N ARG A 242 14.16 4.52 -28.66
CA ARG A 242 12.81 4.03 -28.35
C ARG A 242 12.83 2.60 -27.79
N GLY A 243 13.67 1.73 -28.35
CA GLY A 243 13.85 0.35 -27.85
C GLY A 243 14.37 0.33 -26.41
N PHE A 244 15.37 1.16 -26.08
CA PHE A 244 15.85 1.30 -24.71
C PHE A 244 14.78 1.84 -23.77
N SER A 245 14.02 2.86 -24.18
CA SER A 245 12.90 3.39 -23.38
C SER A 245 11.82 2.34 -23.10
N SER A 246 11.45 1.53 -24.11
CA SER A 246 10.47 0.45 -23.94
C SER A 246 10.99 -0.64 -22.99
N GLY A 247 12.26 -1.04 -23.13
CA GLY A 247 12.89 -1.98 -22.21
C GLY A 247 12.93 -1.48 -20.77
N ALA A 248 13.25 -0.21 -20.56
CA ALA A 248 13.24 0.42 -19.25
C ALA A 248 11.82 0.45 -18.66
N MET A 249 10.80 0.79 -19.45
CA MET A 249 9.40 0.77 -18.98
C MET A 249 8.93 -0.62 -18.60
N ALA A 250 9.29 -1.65 -19.36
CA ALA A 250 8.97 -3.03 -19.03
C ALA A 250 9.61 -3.45 -17.70
N LEU A 251 10.88 -3.12 -17.47
CA LEU A 251 11.58 -3.39 -16.21
C LEU A 251 10.96 -2.63 -15.04
N LEU A 252 10.57 -1.38 -15.25
CA LEU A 252 9.90 -0.58 -14.22
C LEU A 252 8.52 -1.14 -13.85
N LEU A 253 7.76 -1.69 -14.81
CA LEU A 253 6.48 -2.35 -14.52
C LEU A 253 6.69 -3.60 -13.66
N ILE A 254 7.69 -4.43 -13.98
CA ILE A 254 8.04 -5.61 -13.18
C ILE A 254 8.53 -5.19 -11.79
N TYR A 255 9.40 -4.19 -11.71
CA TYR A 255 9.87 -3.64 -10.44
C TYR A 255 8.71 -3.14 -9.59
N GLY A 256 7.78 -2.37 -10.18
CA GLY A 256 6.60 -1.85 -9.50
C GLY A 256 5.71 -2.97 -8.98
N LEU A 257 5.53 -4.03 -9.73
CA LEU A 257 4.65 -5.13 -9.37
C LEU A 257 5.20 -5.98 -8.21
N TYR A 258 6.50 -6.29 -8.21
CA TYR A 258 7.08 -7.27 -7.28
C TYR A 258 8.02 -6.69 -6.23
N LEU A 259 8.57 -5.50 -6.44
CA LEU A 259 9.61 -4.93 -5.59
C LEU A 259 9.22 -3.59 -4.95
N SER A 260 8.15 -2.96 -5.40
CA SER A 260 7.70 -1.66 -4.89
C SER A 260 6.88 -1.81 -3.60
N TYR A 261 7.03 -0.82 -2.71
CA TYR A 261 6.19 -0.71 -1.51
C TYR A 261 4.72 -0.37 -1.83
N SER A 262 4.45 0.32 -2.94
CA SER A 262 3.12 0.67 -3.44
C SER A 262 2.98 0.27 -4.90
N PRO A 263 2.85 -1.04 -5.21
CA PRO A 263 2.87 -1.53 -6.58
C PRO A 263 1.75 -0.93 -7.43
N LYS A 264 0.57 -0.75 -6.88
CA LYS A 264 -0.59 -0.19 -7.57
C LYS A 264 -0.36 1.23 -8.07
N GLU A 265 0.12 2.12 -7.19
CA GLU A 265 0.41 3.52 -7.52
C GLU A 265 1.57 3.63 -8.51
N PHE A 266 2.62 2.85 -8.27
CA PHE A 266 3.81 2.85 -9.12
C PHE A 266 3.51 2.31 -10.52
N CYS A 267 2.86 1.15 -10.63
CA CYS A 267 2.46 0.59 -11.92
C CYS A 267 1.46 1.52 -12.64
N GLY A 268 0.53 2.14 -11.91
CA GLY A 268 -0.39 3.12 -12.47
C GLY A 268 0.34 4.29 -13.13
N ALA A 269 1.36 4.85 -12.48
CA ALA A 269 2.16 5.94 -13.04
C ALA A 269 2.92 5.53 -14.32
N ILE A 270 3.52 4.34 -14.31
CA ILE A 270 4.23 3.82 -15.50
C ILE A 270 3.26 3.51 -16.65
N LEU A 271 2.09 2.94 -16.35
CA LEU A 271 1.06 2.68 -17.37
C LEU A 271 0.54 3.98 -18.00
N LEU A 272 0.37 5.05 -17.21
CA LEU A 272 0.04 6.38 -17.73
C LEU A 272 1.13 6.92 -18.66
N ALA A 273 2.42 6.71 -18.33
CA ALA A 273 3.52 7.11 -19.20
C ALA A 273 3.51 6.33 -20.52
N VAL A 274 3.31 4.99 -20.46
CA VAL A 274 3.19 4.16 -21.68
C VAL A 274 1.98 4.57 -22.50
N LEU A 275 0.82 4.81 -21.88
CA LEU A 275 -0.40 5.28 -22.54
C LEU A 275 -0.19 6.63 -23.23
N SER A 276 0.47 7.58 -22.57
CA SER A 276 0.76 8.90 -23.15
C SER A 276 1.63 8.79 -24.38
N CYS A 277 2.64 7.92 -24.38
CA CYS A 277 3.44 7.60 -25.56
C CYS A 277 2.60 6.97 -26.68
N GLY A 278 1.70 6.03 -26.34
CA GLY A 278 0.82 5.36 -27.30
C GLY A 278 -0.20 6.31 -27.94
N ILE A 279 -0.77 7.22 -27.16
CA ILE A 279 -1.68 8.27 -27.67
C ILE A 279 -0.95 9.19 -28.63
N TYR A 280 0.25 9.67 -28.25
CA TYR A 280 1.06 10.53 -29.12
C TYR A 280 1.41 9.84 -30.45
N GLU A 281 1.80 8.57 -30.41
CA GLU A 281 2.11 7.78 -31.61
C GLU A 281 0.86 7.51 -32.47
N GLY A 282 -0.29 7.21 -31.83
CA GLY A 282 -1.56 6.98 -32.52
C GLY A 282 -2.13 8.22 -33.22
N LEU A 283 -2.03 9.37 -32.57
CA LEU A 283 -2.47 10.66 -33.16
C LEU A 283 -1.55 11.13 -34.28
N THR A 284 -0.27 10.77 -34.21
CA THR A 284 0.69 11.29 -35.18
C THR A 284 0.76 10.47 -36.46
N ARG A 285 0.51 9.18 -36.47
CA ARG A 285 0.66 8.39 -37.73
C ARG A 285 0.03 7.00 -37.86
N ARG A 286 -0.43 6.18 -36.82
CA ARG A 286 -0.90 4.80 -37.12
C ARG A 286 -1.79 4.11 -36.07
N PRO A 287 -2.87 3.44 -36.50
CA PRO A 287 -3.81 2.74 -35.61
C PRO A 287 -3.23 1.46 -34.96
N ALA A 288 -2.26 0.77 -35.56
CA ALA A 288 -1.69 -0.45 -34.99
C ALA A 288 -0.83 -0.18 -33.73
N ALA A 289 -0.08 0.91 -33.69
CA ALA A 289 0.67 1.33 -32.51
C ALA A 289 -0.26 1.68 -31.33
N PHE A 290 -1.43 2.23 -31.62
CA PHE A 290 -2.44 2.56 -30.62
C PHE A 290 -3.02 1.32 -29.92
N LEU A 291 -3.20 0.21 -30.62
CA LEU A 291 -3.68 -1.05 -30.01
C LEU A 291 -2.73 -1.58 -28.93
N PHE A 292 -1.45 -1.60 -29.18
CA PHE A 292 -0.45 -2.17 -28.25
C PHE A 292 0.05 -1.19 -27.20
N ARG A 293 0.19 0.09 -27.54
CA ARG A 293 0.74 1.12 -26.64
C ARG A 293 -0.29 2.10 -26.09
N GLY A 294 -1.51 2.05 -26.57
CA GLY A 294 -2.62 2.87 -26.09
C GLY A 294 -3.68 2.04 -25.40
N LEU A 295 -4.28 1.09 -26.11
CA LEU A 295 -5.43 0.35 -25.59
C LEU A 295 -5.06 -0.63 -24.47
N LEU A 296 -4.00 -1.42 -24.63
CA LEU A 296 -3.59 -2.38 -23.61
C LEU A 296 -3.15 -1.71 -22.30
N PRO A 297 -2.27 -0.69 -22.29
CA PRO A 297 -1.94 0.06 -21.08
C PRO A 297 -3.15 0.77 -20.46
N LEU A 298 -4.10 1.25 -21.28
CA LEU A 298 -5.33 1.86 -20.78
C LEU A 298 -6.18 0.84 -20.03
N ILE A 299 -6.37 -0.34 -20.59
CA ILE A 299 -7.12 -1.42 -19.93
C ILE A 299 -6.40 -1.86 -18.65
N ALA A 300 -5.08 -2.02 -18.69
CA ALA A 300 -4.27 -2.34 -17.50
C ALA A 300 -4.38 -1.26 -16.43
N PHE A 301 -4.31 0.02 -16.81
CA PHE A 301 -4.46 1.15 -15.90
C PHE A 301 -5.84 1.18 -15.24
N LEU A 302 -6.91 0.98 -16.03
CA LEU A 302 -8.28 0.91 -15.52
C LEU A 302 -8.46 -0.29 -14.57
N ALA A 303 -7.85 -1.44 -14.88
CA ALA A 303 -7.89 -2.61 -14.01
C ALA A 303 -7.13 -2.37 -12.69
N VAL A 304 -5.99 -1.67 -12.71
CA VAL A 304 -5.26 -1.23 -11.50
C VAL A 304 -6.12 -0.33 -10.63
N LEU A 305 -6.89 0.58 -11.25
CA LEU A 305 -7.79 1.48 -10.52
C LEU A 305 -9.04 0.78 -9.98
N SER A 306 -9.60 -0.18 -10.73
CA SER A 306 -10.83 -0.89 -10.36
C SER A 306 -10.61 -2.08 -9.41
N GLY A 307 -9.39 -2.58 -9.28
CA GLY A 307 -9.02 -3.75 -8.47
C GLY A 307 -9.06 -3.54 -6.95
N SER A 308 -9.93 -2.67 -6.46
CA SER A 308 -10.19 -2.42 -5.05
C SER A 308 -11.48 -3.08 -4.52
N GLY A 309 -12.02 -4.06 -5.26
CA GLY A 309 -13.29 -4.67 -4.89
C GLY A 309 -13.40 -6.13 -5.34
N SER A 310 -12.71 -7.03 -4.67
CA SER A 310 -13.09 -8.45 -4.61
C SER A 310 -12.45 -9.10 -3.41
#